data_8a2b04e57ffab6d566cd344329bf662b
#
_entry.id   8a2b04e57ffab6d566cd344329bf662b
#
_cell.length_a   1.000
_cell.length_b   1.000
_cell.length_c   1.000
_cell.angle_alpha   90.00
_cell.angle_beta   90.00
_cell.angle_gamma   90.00
#
_symmetry.space_group_name_H-M   'P 1'
#
loop_
_entity.id
_entity.type
_entity.pdbx_description
1 polymer ?
#
loop_
_entity_poly.entity_id
_entity_poly.type
_entity_poly.pdbx_seq_one_letter_code
_entity_poly.pdbx_strand_id
1 'polypeptide(L)'
;MKINTAYWHRAKDKPHHIVPLMPYFYPLDAIGNWNRIYGKAGFLQFQCVIPKSNAVTNMRKLLTEVANSGEGSFLAVLKQFGKANDNLLSFPTEGYTLALDFRLNETTM
;
A
#
# COMPACT_ATOMS: atom_id res chain seq x y z
N MET A 1 -1.07 2.47 14.69
CA MET A 1 -1.77 3.76 14.53
C MET A 1 -0.98 4.97 15.08
N LYS A 2 -0.33 4.92 16.24
CA LYS A 2 0.41 6.07 16.82
C LYS A 2 1.53 6.62 15.91
N ILE A 3 2.25 5.75 15.19
CA ILE A 3 3.35 6.16 14.29
C ILE A 3 2.82 6.97 13.11
N ASN A 4 1.75 6.53 12.45
CA ASN A 4 1.15 7.26 11.33
C ASN A 4 0.59 8.61 11.73
N THR A 5 -0.03 8.70 12.90
CA THR A 5 -0.52 9.96 13.46
C THR A 5 0.63 10.93 13.72
N ALA A 6 1.71 10.46 14.34
CA ALA A 6 2.91 11.29 14.59
C ALA A 6 3.56 11.75 13.28
N TYR A 7 3.67 10.87 12.29
CA TYR A 7 4.19 11.22 10.96
C TYR A 7 3.33 12.30 10.28
N TRP A 8 1.99 12.14 10.30
CA TRP A 8 1.08 13.09 9.72
C TRP A 8 1.19 14.48 10.39
N HIS A 9 1.20 14.54 11.72
CA HIS A 9 1.38 15.79 12.46
C HIS A 9 2.69 16.50 12.12
N ARG A 10 3.76 15.74 11.89
CA ARG A 10 5.07 16.29 11.54
C ARG A 10 5.13 16.80 10.09
N ALA A 11 4.38 16.16 9.19
CA ALA A 11 4.41 16.44 7.76
C ALA A 11 3.41 17.52 7.33
N LYS A 12 2.24 17.62 7.99
CA LYS A 12 1.13 18.50 7.59
C LYS A 12 1.49 19.99 7.47
N ASP A 13 2.43 20.45 8.29
CA ASP A 13 2.84 21.86 8.33
C ASP A 13 3.98 22.16 7.34
N LYS A 14 4.39 21.17 6.56
CA LYS A 14 5.46 21.27 5.55
C LYS A 14 5.00 20.80 4.18
N PRO A 15 4.06 21.54 3.53
CA PRO A 15 3.46 21.12 2.26
C PRO A 15 4.45 21.07 1.10
N HIS A 16 5.53 21.86 1.19
CA HIS A 16 6.58 21.91 0.18
C HIS A 16 7.95 21.77 0.84
N HIS A 17 8.67 20.73 0.44
CA HIS A 17 10.06 20.55 0.85
C HIS A 17 10.83 19.79 -0.24
N ILE A 18 12.13 20.11 -0.34
CA ILE A 18 13.03 19.41 -1.26
C ILE A 18 13.59 18.19 -0.55
N VAL A 19 13.44 17.04 -1.18
CA VAL A 19 14.02 15.77 -0.71
C VAL A 19 15.01 15.23 -1.73
N PRO A 20 16.08 14.55 -1.33
CA PRO A 20 16.97 13.86 -2.25
C PRO A 20 16.24 12.80 -3.06
N LEU A 21 16.67 12.60 -4.32
CA LEU A 21 16.05 11.68 -5.27
C LEU A 21 15.97 10.24 -4.73
N MET A 22 17.07 9.73 -4.21
CA MET A 22 17.17 8.33 -3.76
C MET A 22 16.21 8.00 -2.60
N PRO A 23 16.18 8.74 -1.49
CA PRO A 23 15.20 8.51 -0.42
C PRO A 23 13.74 8.70 -0.85
N TYR A 24 13.49 9.53 -1.88
CA TYR A 24 12.15 9.71 -2.41
C TYR A 24 11.65 8.48 -3.19
N PHE A 25 12.49 7.95 -4.09
CA PHE A 25 12.11 6.79 -4.91
C PHE A 25 12.30 5.45 -4.20
N TYR A 26 13.25 5.36 -3.28
CA TYR A 26 13.62 4.13 -2.56
C TYR A 26 13.55 4.30 -1.03
N PRO A 27 12.37 4.65 -0.48
CA PRO A 27 12.26 4.94 0.95
C PRO A 27 12.53 3.72 1.84
N LEU A 28 12.31 2.50 1.31
CA LEU A 28 12.54 1.26 2.06
C LEU A 28 14.01 0.87 2.12
N ASP A 29 14.86 1.37 1.24
CA ASP A 29 16.30 1.07 1.25
C ASP A 29 17.00 1.64 2.50
N ALA A 30 16.40 2.64 3.14
CA ALA A 30 16.86 3.18 4.42
C ALA A 30 16.61 2.24 5.61
N ILE A 31 15.77 1.20 5.43
CA ILE A 31 15.38 0.27 6.48
C ILE A 31 15.94 -1.11 6.16
N GLY A 32 17.08 -1.46 6.76
CA GLY A 32 17.64 -2.79 6.61
C GLY A 32 16.71 -3.87 7.15
N ASN A 33 16.56 -4.97 6.39
CA ASN A 33 15.75 -6.13 6.79
C ASN A 33 14.28 -5.78 7.13
N TRP A 34 13.67 -4.84 6.43
CA TRP A 34 12.30 -4.37 6.66
C TRP A 34 11.27 -5.51 6.71
N ASN A 35 11.51 -6.61 5.98
CA ASN A 35 10.67 -7.80 5.97
C ASN A 35 10.52 -8.48 7.35
N ARG A 36 11.46 -8.26 8.27
CA ARG A 36 11.39 -8.81 9.64
C ARG A 36 10.24 -8.23 10.47
N ILE A 37 9.64 -7.10 10.05
CA ILE A 37 8.45 -6.53 10.70
C ILE A 37 7.26 -7.49 10.68
N TYR A 38 7.21 -8.38 9.68
CA TYR A 38 6.14 -9.38 9.56
C TYR A 38 6.37 -10.63 10.41
N GLY A 39 7.55 -10.77 11.03
CA GLY A 39 7.93 -11.91 11.85
C GLY A 39 8.48 -13.08 11.05
N LYS A 40 8.70 -14.23 11.75
CA LYS A 40 9.34 -15.41 11.14
C LYS A 40 8.47 -16.12 10.11
N ALA A 41 7.15 -16.06 10.24
CA ALA A 41 6.22 -16.69 9.30
C ALA A 41 6.20 -16.00 7.93
N GLY A 42 6.63 -14.73 7.87
CA GLY A 42 6.61 -13.94 6.64
C GLY A 42 5.29 -13.18 6.45
N PHE A 43 4.96 -12.89 5.20
CA PHE A 43 3.79 -12.11 4.84
C PHE A 43 3.18 -12.56 3.51
N LEU A 44 1.93 -12.19 3.32
CA LEU A 44 1.20 -12.27 2.07
C LEU A 44 0.96 -10.87 1.53
N GLN A 45 1.09 -10.71 0.22
CA GLN A 45 0.71 -9.48 -0.45
C GLN A 45 -0.56 -9.71 -1.26
N PHE A 46 -1.57 -8.88 -1.00
CA PHE A 46 -2.77 -8.77 -1.83
C PHE A 46 -2.65 -7.53 -2.70
N GLN A 47 -2.95 -7.66 -3.98
CA GLN A 47 -3.02 -6.51 -4.89
C GLN A 47 -4.22 -6.63 -5.82
N CYS A 48 -4.94 -5.53 -6.00
CA CYS A 48 -6.06 -5.44 -6.92
C CYS A 48 -6.01 -4.13 -7.72
N VAL A 49 -6.77 -4.09 -8.83
CA VAL A 49 -7.04 -2.86 -9.57
C VAL A 49 -8.53 -2.58 -9.54
N ILE A 50 -8.88 -1.36 -9.24
CA ILE A 50 -10.27 -0.87 -9.22
C ILE A 50 -10.43 0.13 -10.37
N PRO A 51 -11.35 -0.14 -11.33
CA PRO A 51 -11.63 0.78 -12.43
C PRO A 51 -12.03 2.18 -11.96
N LYS A 52 -11.65 3.21 -12.72
CA LYS A 52 -11.91 4.62 -12.34
C LYS A 52 -13.39 4.94 -12.10
N SER A 53 -14.29 4.33 -12.86
CA SER A 53 -15.71 4.66 -12.85
C SER A 53 -16.38 4.57 -11.46
N ASN A 54 -15.93 3.63 -10.62
CA ASN A 54 -16.49 3.39 -9.29
C ASN A 54 -15.40 3.32 -8.21
N ALA A 55 -14.25 3.95 -8.47
CA ALA A 55 -13.06 3.78 -7.65
C ALA A 55 -13.28 4.15 -6.18
N VAL A 56 -13.85 5.31 -5.89
CA VAL A 56 -14.04 5.78 -4.52
C VAL A 56 -14.94 4.86 -3.72
N THR A 57 -16.08 4.46 -4.31
CA THR A 57 -17.05 3.59 -3.65
C THR A 57 -16.47 2.19 -3.39
N ASN A 58 -15.83 1.60 -4.40
CA ASN A 58 -15.28 0.25 -4.28
C ASN A 58 -14.03 0.23 -3.38
N MET A 59 -13.19 1.25 -3.45
CA MET A 59 -12.04 1.39 -2.55
C MET A 59 -12.50 1.51 -1.09
N ARG A 60 -13.55 2.30 -0.82
CA ARG A 60 -14.12 2.43 0.52
C ARG A 60 -14.65 1.10 1.03
N LYS A 61 -15.39 0.35 0.20
CA LYS A 61 -15.89 -0.98 0.57
C LYS A 61 -14.74 -1.92 0.93
N LEU A 62 -13.74 -2.04 0.03
CA LEU A 62 -12.57 -2.89 0.25
C LEU A 62 -11.85 -2.55 1.56
N LEU A 63 -11.53 -1.27 1.78
CA LEU A 63 -10.85 -0.83 2.99
C LEU A 63 -11.70 -1.03 4.26
N THR A 64 -13.03 -0.94 4.16
CA THR A 64 -13.94 -1.23 5.26
C THR A 64 -13.90 -2.71 5.62
N GLU A 65 -13.94 -3.61 4.63
CA GLU A 65 -13.82 -5.07 4.86
C GLU A 65 -12.49 -5.42 5.50
N VAL A 66 -11.38 -4.88 4.98
CA VAL A 66 -10.05 -5.06 5.58
C VAL A 66 -10.00 -4.54 7.03
N ALA A 67 -10.61 -3.38 7.31
CA ALA A 67 -10.66 -2.84 8.66
C ALA A 67 -11.51 -3.71 9.60
N ASN A 68 -12.62 -4.26 9.10
CA ASN A 68 -13.53 -5.12 9.88
C ASN A 68 -12.94 -6.50 10.17
N SER A 69 -12.05 -7.00 9.31
CA SER A 69 -11.36 -8.29 9.55
C SER A 69 -10.45 -8.27 10.79
N GLY A 70 -10.07 -7.08 11.25
CA GLY A 70 -9.12 -6.91 12.36
C GLY A 70 -7.65 -7.12 11.95
N GLU A 71 -7.40 -7.56 10.72
CA GLU A 71 -6.05 -7.75 10.18
C GLU A 71 -5.53 -6.43 9.60
N GLY A 72 -4.57 -5.83 10.28
CA GLY A 72 -3.93 -4.60 9.82
C GLY A 72 -2.83 -4.86 8.80
N SER A 73 -2.81 -4.09 7.72
CA SER A 73 -1.67 -4.05 6.82
C SER A 73 -0.58 -3.12 7.35
N PHE A 74 0.67 -3.59 7.37
CA PHE A 74 1.82 -2.75 7.75
C PHE A 74 2.22 -1.79 6.63
N LEU A 75 2.01 -2.19 5.39
CA LEU A 75 2.32 -1.40 4.21
C LEU A 75 1.10 -1.41 3.27
N ALA A 76 0.59 -0.22 3.00
CA ALA A 76 -0.48 -0.01 2.04
C ALA A 76 0.02 0.94 0.95
N VAL A 77 -0.04 0.52 -0.30
CA VAL A 77 0.42 1.30 -1.44
C VAL A 77 -0.73 1.53 -2.40
N LEU A 78 -1.11 2.78 -2.58
CA LEU A 78 -2.12 3.21 -3.55
C LEU A 78 -1.43 3.89 -4.73
N LYS A 79 -1.72 3.40 -5.95
CA LYS A 79 -1.19 3.97 -7.20
C LYS A 79 -2.31 4.17 -8.20
N GLN A 80 -2.12 5.10 -9.12
CA GLN A 80 -2.96 5.22 -10.31
C GLN A 80 -2.26 4.55 -11.48
N PHE A 81 -2.96 3.66 -12.18
CA PHE A 81 -2.50 3.06 -13.43
C PHE A 81 -3.04 3.81 -14.64
N GLY A 82 -2.23 3.82 -15.70
CA GLY A 82 -2.63 4.25 -17.04
C GLY A 82 -3.39 3.15 -17.79
N LYS A 83 -3.53 3.34 -19.11
CA LYS A 83 -4.18 2.36 -19.98
C LYS A 83 -3.47 1.01 -19.96
N ALA A 84 -4.23 -0.05 -20.17
CA ALA A 84 -3.69 -1.38 -20.41
C ALA A 84 -2.79 -1.39 -21.65
N ASN A 85 -1.90 -2.36 -21.75
CA ASN A 85 -1.09 -2.64 -22.92
C ASN A 85 -1.14 -4.15 -23.25
N ASP A 86 -0.67 -4.51 -24.44
CA ASP A 86 -0.70 -5.89 -24.95
C ASP A 86 0.53 -6.72 -24.58
N ASN A 87 1.36 -6.27 -23.63
CA ASN A 87 2.53 -7.01 -23.19
C ASN A 87 2.11 -8.28 -22.44
N LEU A 88 2.87 -9.35 -22.62
CA LEU A 88 2.67 -10.60 -21.89
C LEU A 88 2.75 -10.35 -20.38
N LEU A 89 1.82 -10.94 -19.64
CA LEU A 89 1.71 -10.81 -18.18
C LEU A 89 1.50 -9.38 -17.67
N SER A 90 1.02 -8.46 -18.54
CA SER A 90 0.72 -7.11 -18.14
C SER A 90 -0.50 -7.07 -17.20
N PHE A 91 -0.27 -6.69 -15.95
CA PHE A 91 -1.31 -6.54 -14.93
C PHE A 91 -2.03 -5.18 -14.99
N PRO A 92 -1.35 -4.05 -15.34
CA PRO A 92 -1.97 -2.74 -15.31
C PRO A 92 -3.17 -2.62 -16.26
N THR A 93 -4.24 -2.05 -15.73
CA THR A 93 -5.39 -1.55 -16.47
C THR A 93 -5.78 -0.19 -15.91
N GLU A 94 -6.51 0.61 -16.67
CA GLU A 94 -6.84 1.97 -16.27
C GLU A 94 -7.70 1.98 -15.00
N GLY A 95 -7.11 2.49 -13.91
CA GLY A 95 -7.76 2.47 -12.59
C GLY A 95 -6.81 2.83 -11.47
N TYR A 96 -7.21 2.46 -10.27
CA TYR A 96 -6.41 2.59 -9.06
C TYR A 96 -6.05 1.21 -8.54
N THR A 97 -4.77 0.98 -8.27
CA THR A 97 -4.31 -0.26 -7.66
C THR A 97 -4.03 -0.04 -6.19
N LEU A 98 -4.47 -0.99 -5.39
CA LEU A 98 -4.16 -1.06 -3.96
C LEU A 98 -3.37 -2.34 -3.71
N ALA A 99 -2.20 -2.20 -3.10
CA ALA A 99 -1.42 -3.31 -2.60
C ALA A 99 -1.37 -3.25 -1.07
N LEU A 100 -1.61 -4.37 -0.43
CA LEU A 100 -1.67 -4.52 1.03
C LEU A 100 -0.83 -5.73 1.43
N ASP A 101 0.03 -5.54 2.43
CA ASP A 101 0.84 -6.61 2.99
C ASP A 101 0.25 -7.07 4.33
N PHE A 102 -0.09 -8.33 4.44
CA PHE A 102 -0.61 -8.94 5.65
C PHE A 102 0.40 -9.90 6.25
N ARG A 103 0.48 -9.92 7.57
CA ARG A 103 1.26 -10.93 8.27
C ARG A 103 0.69 -12.31 8.01
N LEU A 104 1.54 -13.29 7.71
CA LEU A 104 1.10 -14.67 7.55
C LEU A 104 0.70 -15.26 8.91
N ASN A 105 -0.56 -15.65 9.04
CA ASN A 105 -1.13 -16.35 10.18
C ASN A 105 -2.30 -17.25 9.72
N GLU A 106 -2.93 -17.97 10.64
CA GLU A 106 -4.04 -18.86 10.32
C GLU A 106 -5.28 -18.14 9.77
N THR A 107 -5.47 -16.87 10.11
CA THR A 107 -6.61 -16.06 9.66
C THR A 107 -6.40 -15.50 8.24
N THR A 108 -5.14 -15.30 7.83
CA THR A 108 -4.79 -14.71 6.52
C THR A 108 -4.52 -15.75 5.44
N MET A 109 -4.52 -17.04 5.78
CA MET A 109 -4.47 -18.16 4.84
C MET A 109 -5.86 -18.62 4.45
#